data_79b60278367f24d3fd938afebc240433
#
_entry.id   79b60278367f24d3fd938afebc240433
#
_cell.length_a   1.000
_cell.length_b   1.000
_cell.length_c   1.000
_cell.angle_alpha   90.00
_cell.angle_beta   90.00
_cell.angle_gamma   90.00
#
_symmetry.space_group_name_H-M   'P 1'
#
loop_
_entity.id
_entity.type
_entity.pdbx_description
1 polymer ?
#
loop_
_entity_poly.entity_id
_entity_poly.type
_entity_poly.pdbx_seq_one_letter_code
_entity_poly.pdbx_strand_id
1 'polypeptide(L)'
;MPGCRVFINRPNYDLKQICAGKSVIDIGCGYGRNRAIVEAGGGTWVGVEPFDGGAHTVVGRAESLPFADASFDIAIMDAVLEHVEDVGAAFAEIARILKPGGLFVGYAAFMECFHEISYSHLSHMPLRHYAEKNGLELVSIAGGRRFGIDYHLQVLLYPIPFGFARVAIASAIRGVFRLKSVGAYCALRLKRRMGHREAAEKARAYYGLECLRQSVGLNYVIQKRGAADLCEADKPSVAAPGKMAPLAA
;
A
#
# COMPACT_ATOMS: atom_id res chain seq x y z
N MET A 1 4.76 -14.14 4.81
CA MET A 1 4.56 -13.47 3.50
C MET A 1 3.30 -12.62 3.58
N PRO A 2 3.24 -11.42 2.96
CA PRO A 2 2.10 -10.52 3.11
C PRO A 2 0.77 -11.05 2.52
N GLY A 3 0.78 -12.15 1.79
CA GLY A 3 -0.42 -12.71 1.13
C GLY A 3 -0.92 -11.93 -0.08
N CYS A 4 -0.15 -10.94 -0.55
CA CYS A 4 -0.41 -10.12 -1.73
C CYS A 4 0.87 -9.93 -2.54
N ARG A 5 0.76 -9.35 -3.74
CA ARG A 5 1.93 -9.02 -4.57
C ARG A 5 2.74 -7.90 -3.94
N VAL A 6 4.07 -8.03 -3.95
CA VAL A 6 5.01 -7.04 -3.39
C VAL A 6 5.86 -6.46 -4.50
N PHE A 7 5.86 -5.14 -4.59
CA PHE A 7 6.67 -4.37 -5.53
C PHE A 7 7.79 -3.63 -4.78
N ILE A 8 9.01 -3.73 -5.32
CA ILE A 8 10.20 -3.13 -4.73
C ILE A 8 10.81 -2.17 -5.74
N ASN A 9 11.16 -0.96 -5.28
CA ASN A 9 11.80 0.09 -6.10
C ASN A 9 11.00 0.50 -7.35
N ARG A 10 9.72 0.19 -7.41
CA ARG A 10 8.80 0.64 -8.47
C ARG A 10 7.39 0.78 -7.89
N PRO A 11 6.56 1.66 -8.44
CA PRO A 11 5.16 1.77 -8.05
C PRO A 11 4.42 0.48 -8.39
N ASN A 12 3.38 0.17 -7.63
CA ASN A 12 2.47 -0.95 -7.87
C ASN A 12 1.28 -0.58 -8.76
N TYR A 13 1.09 0.70 -9.05
CA TYR A 13 0.13 1.22 -10.01
C TYR A 13 0.64 2.50 -10.66
N ASP A 14 0.06 2.85 -11.82
CA ASP A 14 0.19 4.14 -12.48
C ASP A 14 -1.18 4.83 -12.44
N LEU A 15 -1.28 5.91 -11.64
CA LEU A 15 -2.54 6.59 -11.39
C LEU A 15 -3.18 7.10 -12.70
N LYS A 16 -2.39 7.68 -13.60
CA LYS A 16 -2.86 8.15 -14.90
C LYS A 16 -3.47 7.03 -15.73
N GLN A 17 -2.83 5.87 -15.73
CA GLN A 17 -3.28 4.71 -16.52
C GLN A 17 -4.56 4.09 -15.97
N ILE A 18 -4.64 3.90 -14.63
CA ILE A 18 -5.81 3.24 -14.03
C ILE A 18 -7.06 4.11 -14.06
N CYS A 19 -6.91 5.45 -14.12
CA CYS A 19 -8.02 6.41 -14.12
C CYS A 19 -8.66 6.63 -15.49
N ALA A 20 -8.14 6.04 -16.56
CA ALA A 20 -8.63 6.27 -17.93
C ALA A 20 -10.11 5.89 -18.08
N GLY A 21 -10.96 6.89 -18.35
CA GLY A 21 -12.41 6.72 -18.50
C GLY A 21 -13.15 6.32 -17.23
N LYS A 22 -12.58 6.59 -16.04
CA LYS A 22 -13.11 6.17 -14.74
C LYS A 22 -13.65 7.33 -13.92
N SER A 23 -14.66 7.06 -13.08
CA SER A 23 -15.08 7.94 -12.00
C SER A 23 -14.18 7.75 -10.79
N VAL A 24 -13.53 8.83 -10.35
CA VAL A 24 -12.48 8.80 -9.32
C VAL A 24 -12.86 9.72 -8.17
N ILE A 25 -12.84 9.20 -6.95
CA ILE A 25 -12.95 9.99 -5.72
C ILE A 25 -11.57 10.07 -5.05
N ASP A 26 -11.17 11.27 -4.65
CA ASP A 26 -9.92 11.58 -3.95
C ASP A 26 -10.27 12.09 -2.55
N ILE A 27 -10.19 11.21 -1.57
CA ILE A 27 -10.61 11.44 -0.18
C ILE A 27 -9.39 11.96 0.59
N GLY A 28 -9.53 13.11 1.26
CA GLY A 28 -8.40 13.86 1.82
C GLY A 28 -7.56 14.48 0.71
N CYS A 29 -8.22 15.09 -0.27
CA CYS A 29 -7.57 15.57 -1.50
C CYS A 29 -6.64 16.77 -1.29
N GLY A 30 -6.74 17.47 -0.15
CA GLY A 30 -5.98 18.66 0.16
C GLY A 30 -6.09 19.71 -0.96
N TYR A 31 -4.96 20.10 -1.50
CA TYR A 31 -4.88 21.06 -2.63
C TYR A 31 -5.06 20.42 -4.01
N GLY A 32 -5.62 19.21 -4.11
CA GLY A 32 -5.93 18.56 -5.37
C GLY A 32 -4.71 18.03 -6.14
N ARG A 33 -3.70 17.56 -5.44
CA ARG A 33 -2.46 17.02 -6.03
C ARG A 33 -2.70 15.95 -7.09
N ASN A 34 -3.70 15.10 -6.91
CA ASN A 34 -4.01 14.00 -7.82
C ASN A 34 -4.92 14.43 -8.99
N ARG A 35 -5.62 15.57 -8.88
CA ARG A 35 -6.58 16.03 -9.87
C ARG A 35 -6.00 16.10 -11.27
N ALA A 36 -4.89 16.81 -11.44
CA ALA A 36 -4.27 16.98 -12.76
C ALA A 36 -3.84 15.64 -13.39
N ILE A 37 -3.44 14.66 -12.58
CA ILE A 37 -3.03 13.33 -13.05
C ILE A 37 -4.25 12.53 -13.51
N VAL A 38 -5.35 12.57 -12.73
CA VAL A 38 -6.61 11.89 -13.05
C VAL A 38 -7.21 12.45 -14.33
N GLU A 39 -7.36 13.78 -14.43
CA GLU A 39 -7.91 14.46 -15.59
C GLU A 39 -7.06 14.24 -16.84
N ALA A 40 -5.73 14.31 -16.73
CA ALA A 40 -4.80 13.99 -17.82
C ALA A 40 -4.84 12.51 -18.24
N GLY A 41 -5.33 11.63 -17.39
CA GLY A 41 -5.63 10.23 -17.71
C GLY A 41 -6.99 10.02 -18.38
N GLY A 42 -7.82 11.06 -18.47
CA GLY A 42 -9.21 10.99 -19.00
C GLY A 42 -10.22 10.52 -17.95
N GLY A 43 -9.89 10.55 -16.67
CA GLY A 43 -10.81 10.26 -15.56
C GLY A 43 -11.60 11.48 -15.13
N THR A 44 -12.76 11.27 -14.51
CA THR A 44 -13.56 12.29 -13.83
C THR A 44 -13.18 12.33 -12.36
N TRP A 45 -12.71 13.47 -11.88
CA TRP A 45 -12.22 13.65 -10.52
C TRP A 45 -13.24 14.33 -9.60
N VAL A 46 -13.44 13.78 -8.40
CA VAL A 46 -14.20 14.36 -7.29
C VAL A 46 -13.30 14.37 -6.06
N GLY A 47 -13.04 15.56 -5.51
CA GLY A 47 -12.23 15.71 -4.28
C GLY A 47 -13.11 15.85 -3.05
N VAL A 48 -12.77 15.17 -1.97
CA VAL A 48 -13.42 15.27 -0.66
C VAL A 48 -12.38 15.72 0.37
N GLU A 49 -12.75 16.71 1.19
CA GLU A 49 -11.92 17.23 2.27
C GLU A 49 -12.82 17.58 3.47
N PRO A 50 -12.43 17.27 4.73
CA PRO A 50 -13.21 17.63 5.89
C PRO A 50 -13.16 19.12 6.25
N PHE A 51 -12.18 19.85 5.71
CA PHE A 51 -11.95 21.26 6.02
C PHE A 51 -12.12 22.15 4.79
N ASP A 52 -12.59 23.38 5.00
CA ASP A 52 -12.63 24.40 3.96
C ASP A 52 -11.22 24.88 3.57
N GLY A 53 -11.06 25.32 2.32
CA GLY A 53 -9.84 25.94 1.82
C GLY A 53 -8.97 25.05 0.92
N GLY A 54 -9.36 23.82 0.65
CA GLY A 54 -8.69 22.93 -0.30
C GLY A 54 -9.23 23.03 -1.74
N ALA A 55 -8.80 22.11 -2.59
CA ALA A 55 -9.30 21.97 -3.97
C ALA A 55 -10.52 21.04 -4.08
N HIS A 56 -11.15 20.72 -2.94
CA HIS A 56 -12.28 19.80 -2.87
C HIS A 56 -13.50 20.30 -3.66
N THR A 57 -14.32 19.35 -4.09
CA THR A 57 -15.63 19.59 -4.68
C THR A 57 -16.76 19.34 -3.68
N VAL A 58 -16.46 18.56 -2.62
CA VAL A 58 -17.41 18.18 -1.58
C VAL A 58 -16.71 18.25 -0.23
N VAL A 59 -17.37 18.86 0.77
CA VAL A 59 -16.94 18.78 2.17
C VAL A 59 -17.46 17.48 2.75
N GLY A 60 -16.58 16.68 3.38
CA GLY A 60 -16.96 15.39 3.96
C GLY A 60 -15.79 14.69 4.63
N ARG A 61 -16.11 13.72 5.47
CA ARG A 61 -15.14 12.87 6.16
C ARG A 61 -15.12 11.48 5.55
N ALA A 62 -13.97 10.81 5.64
CA ALA A 62 -13.79 9.44 5.12
C ALA A 62 -14.73 8.42 5.75
N GLU A 63 -15.13 8.67 7.01
CA GLU A 63 -16.02 7.81 7.80
C GLU A 63 -17.51 7.96 7.44
N SER A 64 -17.87 9.01 6.66
CA SER A 64 -19.26 9.29 6.26
C SER A 64 -19.26 10.09 4.96
N LEU A 65 -19.32 9.40 3.84
CA LEU A 65 -19.23 9.99 2.51
C LEU A 65 -20.62 10.26 1.92
N PRO A 66 -20.92 11.50 1.44
CA PRO A 66 -22.23 11.88 0.96
C PRO A 66 -22.50 11.40 -0.49
N PHE A 67 -22.19 10.17 -0.79
CA PHE A 67 -22.37 9.56 -2.13
C PHE A 67 -23.19 8.29 -2.04
N ALA A 68 -23.88 7.96 -3.12
CA ALA A 68 -24.63 6.71 -3.24
C ALA A 68 -23.66 5.50 -3.35
N ASP A 69 -24.20 4.31 -3.06
CA ASP A 69 -23.49 3.05 -3.22
C ASP A 69 -23.03 2.86 -4.67
N ALA A 70 -21.87 2.24 -4.86
CA ALA A 70 -21.33 1.88 -6.17
C ALA A 70 -21.22 3.07 -7.15
N SER A 71 -20.86 4.27 -6.66
CA SER A 71 -20.74 5.50 -7.45
C SER A 71 -19.40 5.63 -8.18
N PHE A 72 -18.32 5.05 -7.63
CA PHE A 72 -16.98 5.29 -8.11
C PHE A 72 -16.27 4.01 -8.58
N ASP A 73 -15.45 4.16 -9.62
CA ASP A 73 -14.57 3.09 -10.09
C ASP A 73 -13.28 3.04 -9.27
N ILE A 74 -12.80 4.20 -8.79
CA ILE A 74 -11.55 4.31 -8.04
C ILE A 74 -11.73 5.26 -6.86
N ALA A 75 -11.25 4.84 -5.69
CA ALA A 75 -11.05 5.69 -4.52
C ALA A 75 -9.56 5.87 -4.27
N ILE A 76 -9.15 7.11 -3.98
CA ILE A 76 -7.77 7.47 -3.64
C ILE A 76 -7.76 7.97 -2.19
N MET A 77 -6.80 7.50 -1.38
CA MET A 77 -6.39 8.12 -0.11
C MET A 77 -4.85 8.10 -0.06
N ASP A 78 -4.23 9.26 -0.31
CA ASP A 78 -2.77 9.38 -0.41
C ASP A 78 -2.22 10.18 0.77
N ALA A 79 -1.67 9.49 1.77
CA ALA A 79 -1.26 10.01 3.07
C ALA A 79 -2.45 10.62 3.84
N VAL A 80 -3.50 9.83 4.05
CA VAL A 80 -4.75 10.25 4.71
C VAL A 80 -5.18 9.26 5.79
N LEU A 81 -5.00 7.95 5.58
CA LEU A 81 -5.46 6.92 6.52
C LEU A 81 -4.93 7.11 7.93
N GLU A 82 -3.74 7.68 8.09
CA GLU A 82 -3.12 8.00 9.36
C GLU A 82 -3.86 9.10 10.14
N HIS A 83 -4.58 9.97 9.44
CA HIS A 83 -5.35 11.10 9.99
C HIS A 83 -6.82 10.77 10.25
N VAL A 84 -7.25 9.54 9.94
CA VAL A 84 -8.61 9.07 10.12
C VAL A 84 -8.78 8.47 11.53
N GLU A 85 -9.76 8.95 12.30
CA GLU A 85 -10.04 8.48 13.65
C GLU A 85 -10.57 7.04 13.65
N ASP A 86 -11.58 6.75 12.82
CA ASP A 86 -12.14 5.40 12.64
C ASP A 86 -11.81 4.85 11.26
N VAL A 87 -10.66 4.23 11.15
CA VAL A 87 -10.21 3.55 9.92
C VAL A 87 -11.21 2.46 9.50
N GLY A 88 -11.86 1.80 10.46
CA GLY A 88 -12.84 0.76 10.16
C GLY A 88 -14.07 1.32 9.44
N ALA A 89 -14.62 2.44 9.92
CA ALA A 89 -15.72 3.15 9.29
C ALA A 89 -15.33 3.67 7.89
N ALA A 90 -14.12 4.24 7.75
CA ALA A 90 -13.63 4.69 6.45
C ALA A 90 -13.54 3.54 5.42
N PHE A 91 -13.04 2.37 5.81
CA PHE A 91 -13.01 1.20 4.92
C PHE A 91 -14.41 0.71 4.55
N ALA A 92 -15.38 0.77 5.47
CA ALA A 92 -16.78 0.42 5.19
C ALA A 92 -17.39 1.38 4.16
N GLU A 93 -17.19 2.69 4.32
CA GLU A 93 -17.65 3.70 3.38
C GLU A 93 -17.00 3.56 1.99
N ILE A 94 -15.68 3.35 1.94
CA ILE A 94 -14.96 3.10 0.69
C ILE A 94 -15.52 1.85 0.00
N ALA A 95 -15.76 0.77 0.76
CA ALA A 95 -16.35 -0.44 0.20
C ALA A 95 -17.76 -0.18 -0.33
N ARG A 96 -18.56 0.64 0.35
CA ARG A 96 -19.92 1.00 -0.06
C ARG A 96 -19.94 1.77 -1.37
N ILE A 97 -19.14 2.83 -1.47
CA ILE A 97 -19.15 3.75 -2.63
C ILE A 97 -18.45 3.19 -3.87
N LEU A 98 -17.54 2.22 -3.72
CA LEU A 98 -16.89 1.58 -4.86
C LEU A 98 -17.85 0.65 -5.60
N LYS A 99 -17.76 0.68 -6.93
CA LYS A 99 -18.41 -0.32 -7.81
C LYS A 99 -17.77 -1.70 -7.60
N PRO A 100 -18.50 -2.79 -7.88
CA PRO A 100 -17.90 -4.12 -7.94
C PRO A 100 -16.68 -4.13 -8.91
N GLY A 101 -15.56 -4.68 -8.46
CA GLY A 101 -14.29 -4.64 -9.19
C GLY A 101 -13.53 -3.33 -9.10
N GLY A 102 -14.08 -2.30 -8.44
CA GLY A 102 -13.43 -1.00 -8.23
C GLY A 102 -12.18 -1.09 -7.38
N LEU A 103 -11.31 -0.08 -7.50
CA LEU A 103 -10.01 -0.03 -6.84
C LEU A 103 -9.97 1.04 -5.74
N PHE A 104 -9.38 0.69 -4.63
CA PHE A 104 -8.95 1.60 -3.59
C PHE A 104 -7.41 1.65 -3.58
N VAL A 105 -6.84 2.82 -3.86
CA VAL A 105 -5.39 3.01 -4.00
C VAL A 105 -4.91 4.19 -3.17
N GLY A 106 -3.66 4.17 -2.77
CA GLY A 106 -3.07 5.28 -2.04
C GLY A 106 -1.76 4.91 -1.35
N TYR A 107 -1.39 5.78 -0.43
CA TYR A 107 -0.23 5.63 0.42
C TYR A 107 -0.68 5.72 1.88
N ALA A 108 -0.15 4.85 2.74
CA ALA A 108 -0.32 4.89 4.18
C ALA A 108 1.04 5.07 4.86
N ALA A 109 1.19 6.09 5.69
CA ALA A 109 2.37 6.31 6.49
C ALA A 109 2.51 5.21 7.56
N PHE A 110 3.75 4.74 7.80
CA PHE A 110 4.03 3.68 8.76
C PHE A 110 5.11 4.07 9.78
N MET A 111 6.18 4.71 9.36
CA MET A 111 7.31 5.08 10.24
C MET A 111 7.36 6.58 10.61
N GLU A 112 6.34 7.33 10.29
CA GLU A 112 6.26 8.77 10.54
C GLU A 112 5.48 9.07 11.83
N CYS A 113 6.02 8.64 12.98
CA CYS A 113 5.32 8.68 14.27
C CYS A 113 5.08 10.09 14.86
N PHE A 114 5.66 11.14 14.29
CA PHE A 114 5.44 12.54 14.65
C PHE A 114 4.97 13.35 13.43
N HIS A 115 3.97 12.85 12.74
CA HIS A 115 3.41 13.45 11.55
C HIS A 115 2.06 14.09 11.88
N GLU A 116 2.03 15.41 12.13
CA GLU A 116 0.82 16.18 12.44
C GLU A 116 -0.14 15.48 13.43
N ILE A 117 -1.45 15.61 13.23
CA ILE A 117 -2.46 14.87 14.00
C ILE A 117 -2.64 13.50 13.34
N SER A 118 -1.97 12.49 13.83
CA SER A 118 -2.10 11.12 13.33
C SER A 118 -2.62 10.18 14.43
N TYR A 119 -3.63 9.39 14.10
CA TYR A 119 -4.27 8.44 15.01
C TYR A 119 -3.74 7.01 14.85
N SER A 120 -3.25 6.67 13.66
CA SER A 120 -2.81 5.31 13.36
C SER A 120 -1.68 5.26 12.34
N HIS A 121 -0.84 4.23 12.43
CA HIS A 121 0.22 3.94 11.47
C HIS A 121 0.03 2.51 10.95
N LEU A 122 -0.49 2.37 9.74
CA LEU A 122 -0.95 1.11 9.23
C LEU A 122 0.16 0.32 8.53
N SER A 123 0.53 -0.82 9.10
CA SER A 123 1.29 -1.84 8.38
C SER A 123 0.39 -2.59 7.38
N HIS A 124 0.96 -3.55 6.65
CA HIS A 124 0.19 -4.36 5.70
C HIS A 124 -0.93 -5.21 6.35
N MET A 125 -0.78 -5.60 7.62
CA MET A 125 -1.78 -6.46 8.28
C MET A 125 -3.07 -5.73 8.62
N PRO A 126 -3.08 -4.53 9.25
CA PRO A 126 -4.28 -3.73 9.38
C PRO A 126 -4.94 -3.39 8.04
N LEU A 127 -4.17 -2.99 7.00
CA LEU A 127 -4.71 -2.72 5.67
C LEU A 127 -5.47 -3.95 5.12
N ARG A 128 -4.88 -5.13 5.25
CA ARG A 128 -5.49 -6.39 4.85
C ARG A 128 -6.73 -6.71 5.69
N HIS A 129 -6.65 -6.58 7.01
CA HIS A 129 -7.75 -6.88 7.93
C HIS A 129 -8.99 -6.03 7.64
N TYR A 130 -8.81 -4.70 7.54
CA TYR A 130 -9.93 -3.80 7.24
C TYR A 130 -10.49 -4.04 5.84
N ALA A 131 -9.63 -4.34 4.85
CA ALA A 131 -10.08 -4.70 3.51
C ALA A 131 -10.96 -5.96 3.54
N GLU A 132 -10.45 -7.07 4.07
CA GLU A 132 -11.15 -8.36 4.11
C GLU A 132 -12.47 -8.29 4.86
N LYS A 133 -12.51 -7.56 6.00
CA LYS A 133 -13.72 -7.33 6.80
C LYS A 133 -14.85 -6.65 6.01
N ASN A 134 -14.49 -5.83 5.01
CA ASN A 134 -15.45 -5.06 4.21
C ASN A 134 -15.61 -5.59 2.77
N GLY A 135 -15.26 -6.86 2.51
CA GLY A 135 -15.42 -7.47 1.18
C GLY A 135 -14.45 -6.96 0.12
N LEU A 136 -13.36 -6.33 0.56
CA LEU A 136 -12.26 -5.89 -0.28
C LEU A 136 -11.08 -6.88 -0.18
N GLU A 137 -10.16 -6.83 -1.15
CA GLU A 137 -8.95 -7.65 -1.17
C GLU A 137 -7.70 -6.79 -1.34
N LEU A 138 -6.69 -6.99 -0.48
CA LEU A 138 -5.38 -6.36 -0.65
C LEU A 138 -4.61 -7.05 -1.78
N VAL A 139 -4.61 -6.46 -2.95
CA VAL A 139 -4.01 -7.02 -4.18
C VAL A 139 -2.50 -6.86 -4.20
N SER A 140 -2.00 -5.68 -3.84
CA SER A 140 -0.57 -5.40 -3.86
C SER A 140 -0.16 -4.28 -2.92
N ILE A 141 1.10 -4.36 -2.48
CA ILE A 141 1.79 -3.31 -1.73
C ILE A 141 3.13 -2.97 -2.40
N ALA A 142 3.56 -1.72 -2.24
CA ALA A 142 4.89 -1.28 -2.63
C ALA A 142 5.47 -0.33 -1.57
N GLY A 143 6.76 -0.43 -1.32
CA GLY A 143 7.48 0.67 -0.71
C GLY A 143 7.71 1.73 -1.78
N GLY A 144 6.89 2.76 -1.82
CA GLY A 144 6.83 3.72 -2.91
C GLY A 144 8.19 4.30 -3.31
N ARG A 145 8.30 4.68 -4.57
CA ARG A 145 9.55 5.23 -5.15
C ARG A 145 10.03 6.49 -4.42
N ARG A 146 9.09 7.29 -3.90
CA ARG A 146 9.37 8.53 -3.17
C ARG A 146 9.45 8.32 -1.66
N PHE A 147 8.67 7.39 -1.11
CA PHE A 147 8.53 7.10 0.32
C PHE A 147 8.98 5.67 0.68
N GLY A 148 9.82 5.06 -0.15
CA GLY A 148 10.43 3.76 0.12
C GLY A 148 11.74 3.87 0.91
N ILE A 149 12.48 2.76 0.95
CA ILE A 149 13.77 2.68 1.64
C ILE A 149 14.74 3.81 1.25
N ASP A 150 14.75 4.24 0.00
CA ASP A 150 15.68 5.28 -0.48
C ASP A 150 15.37 6.64 0.14
N TYR A 151 14.09 6.98 0.28
CA TYR A 151 13.65 8.20 0.95
C TYR A 151 14.02 8.16 2.43
N HIS A 152 13.71 7.07 3.12
CA HIS A 152 14.04 6.90 4.53
C HIS A 152 15.55 7.04 4.78
N LEU A 153 16.38 6.41 3.96
CA LEU A 153 17.82 6.53 4.06
C LEU A 153 18.30 7.96 3.77
N GLN A 154 17.69 8.66 2.82
CA GLN A 154 18.05 10.06 2.55
C GLN A 154 17.70 10.98 3.72
N VAL A 155 16.54 10.80 4.36
CA VAL A 155 16.13 11.57 5.54
C VAL A 155 17.08 11.27 6.70
N LEU A 156 17.36 10.00 6.97
CA LEU A 156 18.25 9.59 8.05
C LEU A 156 19.68 10.14 7.88
N LEU A 157 20.13 10.22 6.63
CA LEU A 157 21.47 10.72 6.27
C LEU A 157 21.50 12.22 5.96
N TYR A 158 20.39 12.93 6.14
CA TYR A 158 20.29 14.37 5.86
C TYR A 158 21.37 15.23 6.54
N PRO A 159 21.81 14.95 7.78
CA PRO A 159 22.90 15.71 8.41
C PRO A 159 24.24 15.62 7.69
N ILE A 160 24.43 14.67 6.78
CA ILE A 160 25.65 14.54 5.97
C ILE A 160 25.61 15.60 4.86
N PRO A 161 26.53 16.60 4.86
CA PRO A 161 26.43 17.74 3.94
C PRO A 161 26.67 17.41 2.47
N PHE A 162 27.33 16.26 2.19
CA PHE A 162 27.71 15.87 0.83
C PHE A 162 26.69 14.88 0.22
N GLY A 163 25.95 15.32 -0.79
CA GLY A 163 24.94 14.50 -1.46
C GLY A 163 25.47 13.17 -1.99
N PHE A 164 26.69 13.15 -2.55
CA PHE A 164 27.34 11.93 -3.05
C PHE A 164 27.62 10.92 -1.91
N ALA A 165 28.02 11.40 -0.74
CA ALA A 165 28.27 10.53 0.42
C ALA A 165 26.99 9.87 0.91
N ARG A 166 25.87 10.62 0.96
CA ARG A 166 24.54 10.07 1.29
C ARG A 166 24.14 8.95 0.33
N VAL A 167 24.31 9.17 -0.98
CA VAL A 167 24.01 8.17 -2.01
C VAL A 167 24.91 6.94 -1.88
N ALA A 168 26.21 7.14 -1.62
CA ALA A 168 27.16 6.04 -1.42
C ALA A 168 26.80 5.18 -0.20
N ILE A 169 26.47 5.80 0.95
CA ILE A 169 26.06 5.11 2.17
C ILE A 169 24.74 4.35 1.95
N ALA A 170 23.72 4.99 1.36
CA ALA A 170 22.47 4.36 1.03
C ALA A 170 22.66 3.14 0.10
N SER A 171 23.56 3.27 -0.88
CA SER A 171 23.90 2.17 -1.80
C SER A 171 24.61 1.02 -1.10
N ALA A 172 25.53 1.31 -0.16
CA ALA A 172 26.20 0.30 0.65
C ALA A 172 25.19 -0.47 1.54
N ILE A 173 24.27 0.24 2.19
CA ILE A 173 23.21 -0.39 3.02
C ILE A 173 22.32 -1.32 2.16
N ARG A 174 21.92 -0.88 0.97
CA ARG A 174 21.21 -1.75 0.01
C ARG A 174 22.03 -2.96 -0.42
N GLY A 175 23.35 -2.79 -0.54
CA GLY A 175 24.28 -3.89 -0.79
C GLY A 175 24.21 -4.97 0.28
N VAL A 176 24.13 -4.59 1.55
CA VAL A 176 23.97 -5.54 2.68
C VAL A 176 22.67 -6.36 2.55
N PHE A 177 21.55 -5.74 2.18
CA PHE A 177 20.29 -6.47 1.98
C PHE A 177 20.37 -7.45 0.81
N ARG A 178 21.07 -7.08 -0.27
CA ARG A 178 21.32 -8.00 -1.39
C ARG A 178 22.20 -9.18 -0.98
N LEU A 179 23.25 -8.93 -0.20
CA LEU A 179 24.10 -10.02 0.33
C LEU A 179 23.30 -10.97 1.24
N LYS A 180 22.43 -10.47 2.12
CA LYS A 180 21.50 -11.30 2.90
C LYS A 180 20.62 -12.16 2.00
N SER A 181 20.12 -11.61 0.91
CA SER A 181 19.28 -12.36 -0.07
C SER A 181 20.09 -13.47 -0.76
N VAL A 182 21.34 -13.20 -1.13
CA VAL A 182 22.24 -14.22 -1.70
C VAL A 182 22.53 -15.31 -0.66
N GLY A 183 22.80 -14.94 0.59
CA GLY A 183 22.96 -15.90 1.69
C GLY A 183 21.73 -16.77 1.89
N ALA A 184 20.54 -16.17 1.86
CA ALA A 184 19.26 -16.91 1.92
C ALA A 184 19.12 -17.89 0.75
N TYR A 185 19.45 -17.46 -0.48
CA TYR A 185 19.46 -18.34 -1.66
C TYR A 185 20.39 -19.54 -1.47
N CYS A 186 21.62 -19.29 -1.06
CA CYS A 186 22.60 -20.37 -0.81
C CYS A 186 22.12 -21.33 0.28
N ALA A 187 21.58 -20.81 1.37
CA ALA A 187 21.04 -21.65 2.44
C ALA A 187 19.86 -22.52 1.97
N LEU A 188 18.96 -21.98 1.17
CA LEU A 188 17.82 -22.72 0.59
C LEU A 188 18.29 -23.82 -0.37
N ARG A 189 19.32 -23.55 -1.17
CA ARG A 189 19.93 -24.51 -2.10
C ARG A 189 20.66 -25.62 -1.35
N LEU A 190 21.51 -25.26 -0.42
CA LEU A 190 22.43 -26.20 0.24
C LEU A 190 21.76 -26.98 1.38
N LYS A 191 21.09 -26.25 2.32
CA LYS A 191 20.49 -26.89 3.51
C LYS A 191 19.16 -27.56 3.22
N ARG A 192 18.29 -26.94 2.38
CA ARG A 192 16.94 -27.45 2.07
C ARG A 192 16.84 -28.17 0.74
N ARG A 193 17.94 -28.31 0.00
CA ARG A 193 18.01 -28.98 -1.32
C ARG A 193 16.93 -28.51 -2.31
N MET A 194 16.53 -27.22 -2.17
CA MET A 194 15.45 -26.63 -2.96
C MET A 194 15.87 -26.40 -4.41
N GLY A 195 14.94 -26.51 -5.37
CA GLY A 195 15.21 -26.22 -6.78
C GLY A 195 15.70 -24.79 -7.01
N HIS A 196 16.47 -24.55 -8.09
CA HIS A 196 17.05 -23.23 -8.39
C HIS A 196 15.97 -22.13 -8.50
N ARG A 197 14.89 -22.37 -9.26
CA ARG A 197 13.83 -21.39 -9.48
C ARG A 197 13.13 -21.03 -8.17
N GLU A 198 12.73 -22.02 -7.38
CA GLU A 198 12.05 -21.84 -6.12
C GLU A 198 12.94 -21.10 -5.09
N ALA A 199 14.21 -21.49 -4.97
CA ALA A 199 15.16 -20.82 -4.09
C ALA A 199 15.39 -19.36 -4.49
N ALA A 200 15.50 -19.08 -5.79
CA ALA A 200 15.67 -17.73 -6.31
C ALA A 200 14.41 -16.86 -6.08
N GLU A 201 13.23 -17.43 -6.21
CA GLU A 201 11.96 -16.74 -5.93
C GLU A 201 11.82 -16.40 -4.44
N LYS A 202 12.07 -17.37 -3.55
CA LYS A 202 12.05 -17.15 -2.10
C LYS A 202 13.10 -16.13 -1.65
N ALA A 203 14.31 -16.17 -2.21
CA ALA A 203 15.36 -15.20 -1.90
C ALA A 203 14.99 -13.78 -2.36
N ARG A 204 14.37 -13.63 -3.54
CA ARG A 204 13.84 -12.36 -4.02
C ARG A 204 12.71 -11.83 -3.14
N ALA A 205 11.79 -12.70 -2.73
CA ALA A 205 10.73 -12.34 -1.79
C ALA A 205 11.28 -11.91 -0.43
N TYR A 206 12.32 -12.58 0.07
CA TYR A 206 13.03 -12.18 1.28
C TYR A 206 13.66 -10.77 1.15
N TYR A 207 14.36 -10.50 0.05
CA TYR A 207 14.90 -9.17 -0.24
C TYR A 207 13.78 -8.10 -0.26
N GLY A 208 12.64 -8.42 -0.86
CA GLY A 208 11.49 -7.54 -0.89
C GLY A 208 10.97 -7.18 0.50
N LEU A 209 10.86 -8.18 1.36
CA LEU A 209 10.42 -7.97 2.75
C LEU A 209 11.40 -7.11 3.54
N GLU A 210 12.72 -7.32 3.37
CA GLU A 210 13.73 -6.49 4.02
C GLU A 210 13.64 -5.03 3.57
N CYS A 211 13.42 -4.79 2.28
CA CYS A 211 13.20 -3.43 1.76
C CYS A 211 11.92 -2.79 2.33
N LEU A 212 10.80 -3.54 2.39
CA LEU A 212 9.55 -3.04 2.95
C LEU A 212 9.62 -2.74 4.44
N ARG A 213 10.40 -3.51 5.21
CA ARG A 213 10.64 -3.26 6.63
C ARG A 213 11.31 -1.91 6.90
N GLN A 214 12.03 -1.39 5.92
CA GLN A 214 12.70 -0.09 5.98
C GLN A 214 11.93 1.00 5.24
N SER A 215 10.74 0.72 4.77
CA SER A 215 9.92 1.71 4.08
C SER A 215 9.22 2.64 5.07
N VAL A 216 9.19 3.93 4.77
CA VAL A 216 8.51 4.95 5.59
C VAL A 216 7.00 4.75 5.57
N GLY A 217 6.47 4.20 4.48
CA GLY A 217 5.09 3.86 4.33
C GLY A 217 4.86 2.90 3.17
N LEU A 218 3.63 2.56 2.93
CA LEU A 218 3.22 1.57 1.95
C LEU A 218 2.24 2.16 0.94
N ASN A 219 2.58 2.11 -0.35
CA ASN A 219 1.57 2.24 -1.39
C ASN A 219 0.78 0.93 -1.46
N TYR A 220 -0.53 1.04 -1.58
CA TYR A 220 -1.42 -0.11 -1.62
C TYR A 220 -2.37 -0.04 -2.82
N VAL A 221 -2.77 -1.22 -3.28
CA VAL A 221 -3.88 -1.44 -4.19
C VAL A 221 -4.79 -2.47 -3.54
N ILE A 222 -6.01 -2.05 -3.27
CA ILE A 222 -7.08 -2.86 -2.71
C ILE A 222 -8.20 -2.89 -3.73
N GLN A 223 -8.85 -4.02 -3.93
CA GLN A 223 -9.91 -4.19 -4.91
C GLN A 223 -11.20 -4.66 -4.24
N LYS A 224 -12.33 -4.09 -4.64
CA LYS A 224 -13.64 -4.59 -4.26
C LYS A 224 -13.94 -5.87 -5.05
N ARG A 225 -14.27 -6.95 -4.35
CA ARG A 225 -14.62 -8.22 -5.00
C ARG A 225 -15.83 -8.03 -5.90
N GLY A 226 -15.80 -8.65 -7.07
CA GLY A 226 -16.94 -8.71 -7.98
C GLY A 226 -18.03 -9.64 -7.45
N ALA A 227 -19.26 -9.51 -7.94
CA ALA A 227 -20.35 -10.40 -7.55
C ALA A 227 -20.04 -11.88 -7.85
N ALA A 228 -19.26 -12.19 -8.89
CA ALA A 228 -18.82 -13.54 -9.22
C ALA A 228 -17.84 -14.12 -8.18
N ASP A 229 -16.97 -13.30 -7.62
CA ASP A 229 -15.96 -13.72 -6.63
C ASP A 229 -16.59 -14.02 -5.27
N LEU A 230 -17.73 -13.39 -4.95
CA LEU A 230 -18.48 -13.63 -3.71
C LEU A 230 -19.15 -15.00 -3.71
N CYS A 231 -19.56 -15.51 -4.88
CA CYS A 231 -20.12 -16.86 -5.00
C CYS A 231 -19.08 -17.99 -4.83
N GLU A 232 -17.78 -17.71 -5.03
CA GLU A 232 -16.71 -18.69 -4.80
C GLU A 232 -16.19 -18.67 -3.35
N ALA A 233 -16.31 -17.54 -2.66
CA ALA A 233 -15.84 -17.38 -1.28
C ALA A 233 -16.72 -18.14 -0.24
N ASP A 234 -17.95 -18.50 -0.59
CA ASP A 234 -18.87 -19.28 0.26
C ASP A 234 -18.59 -20.81 0.22
N LYS A 235 -17.61 -21.25 -0.54
CA LYS A 235 -17.12 -22.64 -0.43
C LYS A 235 -16.16 -22.72 0.76
N PRO A 236 -16.43 -23.58 1.76
CA PRO A 236 -15.59 -23.68 2.95
C PRO A 236 -14.16 -24.04 2.52
N SER A 237 -13.23 -23.12 2.71
CA SER A 237 -11.80 -23.36 2.56
C SER A 237 -11.35 -24.34 3.65
N VAL A 238 -11.25 -25.61 3.29
CA VAL A 238 -10.60 -26.64 4.11
C VAL A 238 -9.10 -26.48 3.98
N ALA A 239 -8.53 -25.51 4.70
CA ALA A 239 -7.11 -25.49 4.99
C ALA A 239 -6.93 -25.01 6.44
N ALA A 240 -6.70 -25.98 7.33
CA ALA A 240 -6.36 -25.71 8.72
C ALA A 240 -5.11 -24.80 8.80
N PRO A 241 -5.07 -23.84 9.74
CA PRO A 241 -3.88 -23.01 9.96
C PRO A 241 -2.76 -23.90 10.49
N GLY A 242 -1.69 -24.01 9.71
CA GLY A 242 -0.46 -24.65 10.18
C GLY A 242 0.02 -23.96 11.47
N LYS A 243 0.17 -24.71 12.54
CA LYS A 243 0.72 -24.24 13.81
C LYS A 243 2.05 -23.56 13.56
N MET A 244 2.13 -22.26 13.85
CA MET A 244 3.40 -21.57 13.97
C MET A 244 4.20 -22.20 15.10
N ALA A 245 5.35 -22.78 14.77
CA ALA A 245 6.33 -23.16 15.77
C ALA A 245 6.86 -21.90 16.48
N PRO A 246 7.07 -21.93 17.81
CA PRO A 246 7.61 -20.80 18.54
C PRO A 246 9.03 -20.51 18.05
N LEU A 247 9.31 -19.22 17.80
CA LEU A 247 10.66 -18.71 17.59
C LEU A 247 11.42 -18.92 18.90
N ALA A 248 12.40 -19.82 18.89
CA ALA A 248 13.37 -19.93 19.97
C ALA A 248 14.18 -18.63 20.05
N ALA A 249 14.37 -18.15 21.29
CA ALA A 249 15.13 -16.97 21.67
C ALA A 249 16.61 -17.07 21.27
#